data_c3bd4be23d087fe94667e402f66e2f56
#
_entry.id   c3bd4be23d087fe94667e402f66e2f56
#
_cell.length_a   1.000
_cell.length_b   1.000
_cell.length_c   1.000
_cell.angle_alpha   90.00
_cell.angle_beta   90.00
_cell.angle_gamma   90.00
#
_symmetry.space_group_name_H-M   'P 1'
#
loop_
_entity.id
_entity.type
_entity.pdbx_description
1 polymer ?
#
loop_
_entity_poly.entity_id
_entity_poly.type
_entity_poly.pdbx_seq_one_letter_code
_entity_poly.pdbx_strand_id
1 'polypeptide(L)'
;MTEPDAEGLEIMGRFLGEENVDVSREYLRSLDPKLEEHIIDFVYGQVYSGTGLDPKTRALITVAMLGVLDQQFQLAVYIRSALRLGATEEQVREILRQVAVYAGFPVAWNGLDTAKRIFAADA
;
A
#
# COMPACT_ATOMS: atom_id res chain seq x y z
N MET A 1 -18.68 15.94 -13.54
CA MET A 1 -17.64 15.14 -12.91
C MET A 1 -16.32 15.84 -13.06
N THR A 2 -15.65 16.09 -11.97
CA THR A 2 -14.30 16.66 -12.00
C THR A 2 -13.32 15.60 -12.48
N GLU A 3 -12.35 16.02 -13.29
CA GLU A 3 -11.28 15.12 -13.69
C GLU A 3 -10.42 14.76 -12.48
N PRO A 4 -9.86 13.53 -12.43
CA PRO A 4 -8.95 13.14 -11.37
C PRO A 4 -7.72 14.03 -11.36
N ASP A 5 -7.16 14.23 -10.17
CA ASP A 5 -5.90 14.95 -10.02
C ASP A 5 -4.77 14.23 -10.78
N ALA A 6 -4.14 14.94 -11.71
CA ALA A 6 -3.09 14.36 -12.56
C ALA A 6 -1.88 13.90 -11.74
N GLU A 7 -1.50 14.66 -10.72
CA GLU A 7 -0.41 14.27 -9.81
C GLU A 7 -0.81 13.05 -8.99
N GLY A 8 -2.05 13.01 -8.53
CA GLY A 8 -2.57 11.86 -7.79
C GLY A 8 -2.52 10.58 -8.61
N LEU A 9 -2.89 10.64 -9.90
CA LEU A 9 -2.83 9.49 -10.79
C LEU A 9 -1.38 9.02 -11.02
N GLU A 10 -0.46 9.94 -11.19
CA GLU A 10 0.95 9.61 -11.37
C GLU A 10 1.51 8.91 -10.13
N ILE A 11 1.22 9.44 -8.95
CA ILE A 11 1.69 8.86 -7.70
C ILE A 11 1.03 7.52 -7.43
N MET A 12 -0.27 7.40 -7.71
CA MET A 12 -0.98 6.12 -7.63
C MET A 12 -0.27 5.05 -8.47
N GLY A 13 0.12 5.39 -9.69
CA GLY A 13 0.87 4.48 -10.55
C GLY A 13 2.23 4.09 -9.99
N ARG A 14 2.89 5.02 -9.31
CA ARG A 14 4.18 4.75 -8.69
C ARG A 14 4.08 3.71 -7.57
N PHE A 15 3.01 3.77 -6.77
CA PHE A 15 2.80 2.81 -5.67
C PHE A 15 2.16 1.50 -6.12
N LEU A 16 1.11 1.57 -6.94
CA LEU A 16 0.35 0.39 -7.33
C LEU A 16 0.88 -0.31 -8.59
N GLY A 17 1.75 0.36 -9.36
CA GLY A 17 2.16 -0.06 -10.68
C GLY A 17 1.24 0.56 -11.73
N GLU A 18 1.84 1.16 -12.76
CA GLU A 18 1.06 1.84 -13.81
C GLU A 18 0.07 0.90 -14.48
N GLU A 19 0.47 -0.35 -14.68
CA GLU A 19 -0.37 -1.39 -15.30
C GLU A 19 -1.59 -1.74 -14.46
N ASN A 20 -1.60 -1.39 -13.18
CA ASN A 20 -2.68 -1.71 -12.25
C ASN A 20 -3.62 -0.53 -11.97
N VAL A 21 -3.29 0.66 -12.47
CA VAL A 21 -4.07 1.87 -12.13
C VAL A 21 -5.51 1.76 -12.61
N ASP A 22 -5.71 1.37 -13.87
CA ASP A 22 -7.06 1.32 -14.44
C ASP A 22 -7.94 0.29 -13.73
N VAL A 23 -7.42 -0.89 -13.45
CA VAL A 23 -8.18 -1.94 -12.76
C VAL A 23 -8.47 -1.54 -11.32
N SER A 24 -7.54 -0.87 -10.67
CA SER A 24 -7.73 -0.38 -9.30
C SER A 24 -8.81 0.71 -9.23
N ARG A 25 -8.77 1.65 -10.18
CA ARG A 25 -9.79 2.69 -10.27
C ARG A 25 -11.18 2.12 -10.53
N GLU A 26 -11.26 1.16 -11.44
CA GLU A 26 -12.52 0.50 -11.77
C GLU A 26 -13.10 -0.22 -10.54
N TYR A 27 -12.24 -0.93 -9.81
CA TYR A 27 -12.64 -1.59 -8.57
C TYR A 27 -13.16 -0.57 -7.53
N LEU A 28 -12.42 0.50 -7.27
CA LEU A 28 -12.85 1.52 -6.31
C LEU A 28 -14.16 2.17 -6.73
N ARG A 29 -14.29 2.49 -8.02
CA ARG A 29 -15.51 3.08 -8.55
C ARG A 29 -16.72 2.17 -8.40
N SER A 30 -16.50 0.85 -8.53
CA SER A 30 -17.57 -0.12 -8.36
C SER A 30 -18.11 -0.15 -6.94
N LEU A 31 -17.26 0.19 -5.97
CA LEU A 31 -17.67 0.31 -4.56
C LEU A 31 -18.40 1.63 -4.32
N ASP A 32 -17.81 2.73 -4.78
CA ASP A 32 -18.34 4.07 -4.64
C ASP A 32 -17.50 5.03 -5.50
N PRO A 33 -18.13 5.75 -6.46
CA PRO A 33 -17.40 6.72 -7.28
C PRO A 33 -16.66 7.80 -6.48
N LYS A 34 -17.22 8.20 -5.34
CA LYS A 34 -16.60 9.22 -4.50
C LYS A 34 -15.38 8.66 -3.77
N LEU A 35 -15.38 7.37 -3.44
CA LEU A 35 -14.21 6.72 -2.84
C LEU A 35 -13.05 6.75 -3.82
N GLU A 36 -13.29 6.45 -5.09
CA GLU A 36 -12.24 6.54 -6.11
C GLU A 36 -11.65 7.94 -6.16
N GLU A 37 -12.52 8.96 -6.20
CA GLU A 37 -12.11 10.37 -6.22
C GLU A 37 -11.24 10.70 -5.00
N HIS A 38 -11.69 10.35 -3.80
CA HIS A 38 -10.96 10.63 -2.56
C HIS A 38 -9.61 9.93 -2.51
N ILE A 39 -9.55 8.69 -2.98
CA ILE A 39 -8.28 7.94 -3.00
C ILE A 39 -7.28 8.64 -3.94
N ILE A 40 -7.70 9.00 -5.14
CA ILE A 40 -6.81 9.66 -6.10
C ILE A 40 -6.42 11.05 -5.61
N ASP A 41 -7.40 11.87 -5.23
CA ASP A 41 -7.17 13.29 -4.97
C ASP A 41 -6.55 13.53 -3.59
N PHE A 42 -7.05 12.87 -2.56
CA PHE A 42 -6.58 13.08 -1.21
C PHE A 42 -5.40 12.16 -0.85
N VAL A 43 -5.58 10.85 -1.00
CA VAL A 43 -4.54 9.92 -0.55
C VAL A 43 -3.28 10.10 -1.39
N TYR A 44 -3.39 9.98 -2.69
CA TYR A 44 -2.20 10.08 -3.55
C TYR A 44 -1.85 11.52 -3.90
N GLY A 45 -2.86 12.35 -4.17
CA GLY A 45 -2.61 13.72 -4.61
C GLY A 45 -2.18 14.67 -3.50
N GLN A 46 -2.64 14.46 -2.26
CA GLN A 46 -2.32 15.38 -1.16
C GLN A 46 -1.44 14.76 -0.09
N VAL A 47 -1.61 13.49 0.26
CA VAL A 47 -0.82 12.85 1.32
C VAL A 47 0.44 12.20 0.78
N TYR A 48 0.29 11.31 -0.18
CA TYR A 48 1.42 10.54 -0.72
C TYR A 48 2.31 11.36 -1.65
N SER A 49 1.87 12.53 -2.07
CA SER A 49 2.68 13.50 -2.82
C SER A 49 3.68 14.25 -1.94
N GLY A 50 3.56 14.14 -0.62
CA GLY A 50 4.48 14.81 0.30
C GLY A 50 5.92 14.36 0.06
N THR A 51 6.86 15.32 0.13
CA THR A 51 8.27 15.08 -0.18
C THR A 51 9.16 14.87 1.06
N GLY A 52 8.57 14.95 2.25
CA GLY A 52 9.31 14.74 3.50
C GLY A 52 9.77 13.31 3.72
N LEU A 53 9.16 12.34 3.02
CA LEU A 53 9.55 10.94 3.04
C LEU A 53 9.71 10.47 1.61
N ASP A 54 10.75 9.68 1.33
CA ASP A 54 10.86 9.07 0.02
C ASP A 54 9.77 7.99 -0.18
N PRO A 55 9.44 7.64 -1.44
CA PRO A 55 8.35 6.70 -1.69
C PRO A 55 8.53 5.33 -1.04
N LYS A 56 9.74 4.79 -1.02
CA LYS A 56 10.00 3.48 -0.39
C LYS A 56 9.71 3.53 1.11
N THR A 57 10.19 4.55 1.79
CA THR A 57 9.95 4.74 3.23
C THR A 57 8.46 4.88 3.50
N ARG A 58 7.76 5.66 2.68
CA ARG A 58 6.31 5.83 2.84
C ARG A 58 5.56 4.50 2.68
N ALA A 59 5.95 3.69 1.69
CA ALA A 59 5.33 2.38 1.50
C ALA A 59 5.59 1.45 2.69
N LEU A 60 6.81 1.47 3.24
CA LEU A 60 7.14 0.65 4.41
C LEU A 60 6.37 1.09 5.65
N ILE A 61 6.17 2.40 5.83
CA ILE A 61 5.32 2.93 6.91
C ILE A 61 3.89 2.45 6.73
N THR A 62 3.37 2.46 5.50
CA THR A 62 2.03 1.96 5.19
C THR A 62 1.90 0.47 5.54
N VAL A 63 2.92 -0.33 5.22
CA VAL A 63 2.96 -1.75 5.61
C VAL A 63 2.84 -1.89 7.13
N ALA A 64 3.59 -1.09 7.89
CA ALA A 64 3.53 -1.13 9.35
C ALA A 64 2.14 -0.76 9.87
N MET A 65 1.55 0.32 9.36
CA MET A 65 0.23 0.78 9.78
C MET A 65 -0.86 -0.25 9.49
N LEU A 66 -0.87 -0.79 8.27
CA LEU A 66 -1.87 -1.78 7.87
C LEU A 66 -1.65 -3.11 8.60
N GLY A 67 -0.40 -3.42 8.91
CA GLY A 67 -0.07 -4.58 9.73
C GLY A 67 -0.68 -4.48 11.12
N VAL A 68 -0.50 -3.34 11.79
CA VAL A 68 -1.08 -3.09 13.11
C VAL A 68 -2.61 -3.12 13.07
N LEU A 69 -3.20 -2.54 12.02
CA LEU A 69 -4.66 -2.51 11.86
C LEU A 69 -5.25 -3.85 11.39
N ASP A 70 -4.40 -4.82 11.09
CA ASP A 70 -4.79 -6.16 10.63
C ASP A 70 -5.65 -6.11 9.35
N GLN A 71 -5.36 -5.17 8.45
CA GLN A 71 -6.07 -5.00 7.18
C GLN A 71 -5.34 -5.75 6.07
N GLN A 72 -5.59 -7.06 5.99
CA GLN A 72 -4.77 -7.95 5.17
C GLN A 72 -4.87 -7.70 3.67
N PHE A 73 -6.05 -7.33 3.16
CA PHE A 73 -6.19 -7.02 1.74
C PHE A 73 -5.31 -5.84 1.33
N GLN A 74 -5.44 -4.73 2.05
CA GLN A 74 -4.65 -3.54 1.75
C GLN A 74 -3.17 -3.76 2.07
N LEU A 75 -2.87 -4.53 3.11
CA LEU A 75 -1.49 -4.89 3.44
C LEU A 75 -0.81 -5.59 2.26
N ALA A 76 -1.49 -6.54 1.63
CA ALA A 76 -0.94 -7.24 0.47
C ALA A 76 -0.61 -6.25 -0.66
N VAL A 77 -1.49 -5.29 -0.92
CA VAL A 77 -1.27 -4.25 -1.94
C VAL A 77 0.01 -3.47 -1.63
N TYR A 78 0.18 -3.04 -0.38
CA TYR A 78 1.31 -2.18 -0.03
C TYR A 78 2.62 -2.93 0.23
N ILE A 79 2.57 -4.22 0.53
CA ILE A 79 3.78 -5.05 0.47
C ILE A 79 4.31 -5.07 -0.97
N ARG A 80 3.43 -5.27 -1.96
CA ARG A 80 3.83 -5.20 -3.36
C ARG A 80 4.39 -3.83 -3.72
N SER A 81 3.77 -2.77 -3.23
CA SER A 81 4.25 -1.40 -3.44
C SER A 81 5.66 -1.21 -2.87
N ALA A 82 5.89 -1.67 -1.65
CA ALA A 82 7.19 -1.55 -1.00
C ALA A 82 8.28 -2.28 -1.82
N LEU A 83 7.99 -3.50 -2.27
CA LEU A 83 8.94 -4.27 -3.09
C LEU A 83 9.19 -3.58 -4.43
N ARG A 84 8.14 -3.05 -5.07
CA ARG A 84 8.26 -2.30 -6.34
C ARG A 84 9.16 -1.08 -6.17
N LEU A 85 9.10 -0.43 -5.02
CA LEU A 85 9.88 0.77 -4.73
C LEU A 85 11.27 0.47 -4.17
N GLY A 86 11.67 -0.80 -4.12
CA GLY A 86 13.02 -1.20 -3.79
C GLY A 86 13.24 -1.75 -2.38
N ALA A 87 12.18 -1.94 -1.61
CA ALA A 87 12.32 -2.60 -0.30
C ALA A 87 12.67 -4.07 -0.50
N THR A 88 13.43 -4.62 0.43
CA THR A 88 13.75 -6.04 0.43
C THR A 88 12.68 -6.83 1.18
N GLU A 89 12.60 -8.13 0.86
CA GLU A 89 11.71 -9.02 1.61
C GLU A 89 12.05 -9.01 3.10
N GLU A 90 13.33 -8.96 3.44
CA GLU A 90 13.75 -8.92 4.84
C GLU A 90 13.31 -7.63 5.54
N GLN A 91 13.36 -6.50 4.84
CA GLN A 91 12.85 -5.25 5.42
C GLN A 91 11.36 -5.35 5.75
N VAL A 92 10.59 -5.95 4.85
CA VAL A 92 9.16 -6.18 5.08
C VAL A 92 8.94 -7.11 6.28
N ARG A 93 9.69 -8.21 6.36
CA ARG A 93 9.59 -9.15 7.51
C ARG A 93 9.94 -8.46 8.82
N GLU A 94 10.99 -7.65 8.81
CA GLU A 94 11.45 -6.97 10.01
C GLU A 94 10.37 -6.00 10.55
N ILE A 95 9.72 -5.27 9.65
CA ILE A 95 8.61 -4.39 10.02
C ILE A 95 7.46 -5.20 10.61
N LEU A 96 7.10 -6.30 9.98
CA LEU A 96 5.97 -7.11 10.45
C LEU A 96 6.27 -7.83 11.77
N ARG A 97 7.53 -8.19 12.02
CA ARG A 97 7.94 -8.66 13.34
C ARG A 97 7.75 -7.58 14.41
N GLN A 98 8.07 -6.35 14.06
CA GLN A 98 7.92 -5.22 14.99
C GLN A 98 6.44 -4.93 15.32
N VAL A 99 5.52 -5.25 14.43
CA VAL A 99 4.08 -5.17 14.69
C VAL A 99 3.69 -5.94 15.95
N ALA A 100 4.35 -7.07 16.23
CA ALA A 100 4.07 -7.89 17.42
C ALA A 100 4.25 -7.12 18.73
N VAL A 101 5.16 -6.14 18.74
CA VAL A 101 5.44 -5.34 19.94
C VAL A 101 4.21 -4.54 20.37
N TYR A 102 3.49 -3.99 19.40
CA TYR A 102 2.38 -3.06 19.70
C TYR A 102 1.01 -3.68 19.49
N ALA A 103 0.87 -4.68 18.63
CA ALA A 103 -0.41 -5.26 18.26
C ALA A 103 -0.54 -6.74 18.65
N GLY A 104 0.55 -7.38 19.08
CA GLY A 104 0.55 -8.77 19.50
C GLY A 104 0.94 -9.74 18.40
N PHE A 105 1.32 -10.96 18.80
CA PHE A 105 1.80 -11.98 17.87
C PHE A 105 0.75 -12.46 16.86
N PRO A 106 -0.53 -12.63 17.22
CA PRO A 106 -1.51 -13.06 16.22
C PRO A 106 -1.62 -12.10 15.02
N VAL A 107 -1.56 -10.80 15.27
CA VAL A 107 -1.63 -9.79 14.20
C VAL A 107 -0.36 -9.81 13.35
N ALA A 108 0.81 -9.90 13.98
CA ALA A 108 2.08 -10.04 13.27
C ALA A 108 2.13 -11.33 12.45
N TRP A 109 1.61 -12.42 13.00
CA TRP A 109 1.49 -13.71 12.32
C TRP A 109 0.69 -13.55 11.02
N ASN A 110 -0.50 -12.93 11.11
CA ASN A 110 -1.34 -12.68 9.94
C ASN A 110 -0.59 -11.90 8.87
N GLY A 111 0.13 -10.84 9.28
CA GLY A 111 0.91 -10.02 8.35
C GLY A 111 2.03 -10.80 7.69
N LEU A 112 2.76 -11.60 8.46
CA LEU A 112 3.86 -12.40 7.92
C LEU A 112 3.35 -13.50 6.98
N ASP A 113 2.17 -14.05 7.26
CA ASP A 113 1.54 -15.02 6.36
C ASP A 113 1.17 -14.36 5.02
N THR A 114 0.61 -13.17 5.06
CA THR A 114 0.32 -12.38 3.86
C THR A 114 1.60 -12.09 3.08
N ALA A 115 2.66 -11.66 3.77
CA ALA A 115 3.95 -11.38 3.13
C ALA A 115 4.52 -12.62 2.45
N LYS A 116 4.47 -13.77 3.12
CA LYS A 116 4.95 -15.03 2.54
C LYS A 116 4.25 -15.34 1.23
N ARG A 117 2.94 -15.16 1.17
CA ARG A 117 2.17 -15.40 -0.06
C ARG A 117 2.56 -14.46 -1.18
N ILE A 118 2.78 -13.18 -0.85
CA ILE A 118 3.21 -12.18 -1.84
C ILE A 118 4.60 -12.52 -2.37
N PHE A 119 5.55 -12.85 -1.50
CA PHE A 119 6.91 -13.19 -1.90
C PHE A 119 6.93 -14.43 -2.82
N ALA A 120 6.11 -15.44 -2.52
CA ALA A 120 6.02 -16.65 -3.33
C ALA A 120 5.40 -16.36 -4.71
N ALA A 121 4.40 -15.49 -4.78
CA ALA A 121 3.74 -15.15 -6.03
C ALA A 121 4.65 -14.38 -6.98
N ASP A 122 5.57 -13.57 -6.42
CA ASP A 122 6.44 -12.69 -7.20
C ASP A 122 7.82 -13.33 -7.48
N ALA A 123 8.04 -14.54 -7.00
CA ALA A 123 9.29 -15.29 -7.20
C ALA A 123 9.44 -15.79 -8.65
#